data_f0bd769008177589ba258b40f4234896
#
_entry.id   f0bd769008177589ba258b40f4234896
#
_cell.length_a   1.000
_cell.length_b   1.000
_cell.length_c   1.000
_cell.angle_alpha   90.00
_cell.angle_beta   90.00
_cell.angle_gamma   90.00
#
_symmetry.space_group_name_H-M   'P 1'
#
loop_
_entity.id
_entity.type
_entity.pdbx_description
1 polymer ?
#
loop_
_entity_poly.entity_id
_entity_poly.type
_entity_poly.pdbx_seq_one_letter_code
_entity_poly.pdbx_strand_id
1 'polypeptide(L)'
;MADGAQTVLFVDDHHVLYRAGTERIFCPAQRPASHRVLAPSEPWEVAIGWTSIHRDAETGRYQLWYQAYTGDRAPDRRYGCVVCYAESDDGVHFVKPALDLFPFGDIEQTNIVLIGSGGHSLRYCNSVLVDERDGDPDRRYKMAYFDWAQTPQGEYPGLHVAFSPDGMRWHTHPHAPLSKISYGQLAEEVPFDDAEDGPWDIPLSMSDGTDVFFDPLRQVYAWYGKMWIDGPDGRMRWKHAMGRIESRNFVDWSEPQLICAPDDLDAPQVEFHTTPVFYHAGVYFCLNQLLDRAVGGGVIDIELMLSRDGFDWKRPFRSTYFLARGPAGDFDAGSLFTNATPILLDREMRFYYGAYSQGATGADDRSHESGVGLAVLPRDRFAGLRPVEHSDLPTQLGPLEHVGQITLKPLKLGQYSRLALNADARGGSIRAEVLSAAGKRLRGFGQEDAVPIREDGLAQDVRWRERSLAALGDGDYLLRLHLERATAYALYLNQ
;
A
#
# COMPACT_ATOMS: atom_id res chain seq x y z
N MET A 1 -5.11 16.28 7.99
CA MET A 1 -6.59 16.16 8.21
C MET A 1 -6.96 17.37 9.05
N ALA A 2 -8.07 18.04 8.75
CA ALA A 2 -8.56 19.12 9.62
C ALA A 2 -8.74 18.54 11.03
N ASP A 3 -8.27 19.28 12.05
CA ASP A 3 -8.46 18.93 13.46
C ASP A 3 -9.94 18.64 13.71
N GLY A 4 -10.25 17.42 14.19
CA GLY A 4 -11.61 17.02 14.56
C GLY A 4 -12.39 16.15 13.56
N ALA A 5 -11.86 15.83 12.38
CA ALA A 5 -12.53 14.93 11.44
C ALA A 5 -12.17 13.46 11.74
N GLN A 6 -13.16 12.57 11.80
CA GLN A 6 -12.99 11.13 11.96
C GLN A 6 -13.60 10.40 10.76
N THR A 7 -12.88 9.40 10.23
CA THR A 7 -13.39 8.47 9.22
C THR A 7 -13.50 7.06 9.79
N VAL A 8 -14.64 6.43 9.61
CA VAL A 8 -14.90 5.04 9.97
C VAL A 8 -15.03 4.24 8.68
N LEU A 9 -14.06 3.38 8.40
CA LEU A 9 -14.09 2.44 7.27
C LEU A 9 -14.75 1.12 7.70
N PHE A 10 -15.61 0.55 6.85
CA PHE A 10 -16.23 -0.76 7.11
C PHE A 10 -15.39 -1.94 6.60
N VAL A 11 -14.07 -1.80 6.66
CA VAL A 11 -13.11 -2.86 6.26
C VAL A 11 -13.02 -3.99 7.28
N ASP A 12 -13.33 -3.70 8.55
CA ASP A 12 -13.39 -4.64 9.68
C ASP A 12 -14.53 -4.26 10.65
N ASP A 13 -14.65 -4.99 11.76
CA ASP A 13 -15.63 -4.71 12.80
C ASP A 13 -15.05 -3.87 13.97
N HIS A 14 -13.91 -3.17 13.77
CA HIS A 14 -13.29 -2.38 14.83
C HIS A 14 -14.23 -1.34 15.46
N HIS A 15 -14.99 -0.63 14.64
CA HIS A 15 -15.95 0.36 15.08
C HIS A 15 -17.39 -0.18 15.22
N VAL A 16 -17.62 -1.44 14.88
CA VAL A 16 -18.94 -2.08 14.93
C VAL A 16 -19.17 -2.67 16.31
N LEU A 17 -20.26 -2.29 16.96
CA LEU A 17 -20.71 -2.91 18.21
C LEU A 17 -21.37 -4.27 17.90
N TYR A 18 -22.31 -4.26 16.96
CA TYR A 18 -22.90 -5.46 16.38
C TYR A 18 -23.54 -5.17 15.02
N ARG A 19 -23.77 -6.21 14.27
CA ARG A 19 -24.49 -6.16 12.98
C ARG A 19 -25.36 -7.40 12.82
N ALA A 20 -26.42 -7.28 12.04
CA ALA A 20 -27.34 -8.37 11.78
C ALA A 20 -27.82 -8.33 10.32
N GLY A 21 -27.96 -9.51 9.70
CA GLY A 21 -28.41 -9.65 8.32
C GLY A 21 -27.47 -9.00 7.30
N THR A 22 -26.18 -8.85 7.61
CA THR A 22 -25.20 -8.22 6.72
C THR A 22 -24.01 -9.11 6.45
N GLU A 23 -23.47 -9.00 5.26
CA GLU A 23 -22.16 -9.53 4.85
C GLU A 23 -21.19 -8.42 4.51
N ARG A 24 -19.89 -8.70 4.62
CA ARG A 24 -18.84 -7.79 4.16
C ARG A 24 -18.44 -8.19 2.75
N ILE A 25 -18.49 -7.21 1.86
CA ILE A 25 -17.97 -7.35 0.50
C ILE A 25 -16.62 -6.67 0.38
N PHE A 26 -15.75 -7.25 -0.41
CA PHE A 26 -14.47 -6.68 -0.78
C PHE A 26 -14.57 -5.96 -2.12
N CYS A 27 -13.84 -4.85 -2.26
CA CYS A 27 -13.82 -4.05 -3.48
C CYS A 27 -12.39 -4.01 -4.05
N PRO A 28 -12.07 -4.82 -5.05
CA PRO A 28 -10.78 -4.77 -5.72
C PRO A 28 -10.57 -3.43 -6.43
N ALA A 29 -9.32 -2.99 -6.51
CA ALA A 29 -8.95 -1.88 -7.36
C ALA A 29 -9.15 -2.24 -8.84
N GLN A 30 -9.53 -1.25 -9.66
CA GLN A 30 -9.87 -1.45 -11.06
C GLN A 30 -8.86 -0.77 -11.96
N ARG A 31 -8.50 -1.40 -13.07
CA ARG A 31 -7.67 -0.78 -14.11
C ARG A 31 -8.54 0.11 -14.99
N PRO A 32 -8.20 1.41 -15.17
CA PRO A 32 -8.82 2.22 -16.22
C PRO A 32 -8.39 1.72 -17.62
N ALA A 33 -9.09 2.13 -18.65
CA ALA A 33 -8.77 1.70 -20.02
C ALA A 33 -7.32 2.01 -20.44
N SER A 34 -6.78 3.14 -19.99
CA SER A 34 -5.38 3.54 -20.19
C SER A 34 -4.55 3.28 -18.95
N HIS A 35 -4.51 2.02 -18.49
CA HIS A 35 -3.86 1.68 -17.23
C HIS A 35 -2.32 1.56 -17.32
N ARG A 36 -1.71 1.36 -18.49
CA ARG A 36 -0.25 1.44 -18.65
C ARG A 36 0.15 2.90 -18.83
N VAL A 37 0.57 3.55 -17.76
CA VAL A 37 0.86 5.00 -17.74
C VAL A 37 2.29 5.33 -18.14
N LEU A 38 3.22 4.35 -18.06
CA LEU A 38 4.58 4.49 -18.53
C LEU A 38 5.06 3.17 -19.14
N ALA A 39 5.68 3.26 -20.31
CA ALA A 39 6.33 2.14 -21.00
C ALA A 39 7.82 2.43 -21.21
N PRO A 40 8.68 1.41 -21.35
CA PRO A 40 10.06 1.59 -21.80
C PRO A 40 10.08 2.29 -23.16
N SER A 41 10.86 3.36 -23.29
CA SER A 41 11.03 4.11 -24.54
C SER A 41 12.45 4.60 -24.75
N GLU A 42 13.26 4.62 -23.69
CA GLU A 42 14.61 5.16 -23.73
C GLU A 42 15.66 4.06 -23.95
N PRO A 43 16.84 4.40 -24.47
CA PRO A 43 17.91 3.41 -24.72
C PRO A 43 18.36 2.65 -23.46
N TRP A 44 18.26 3.25 -22.29
CA TRP A 44 18.60 2.63 -20.99
C TRP A 44 17.46 1.83 -20.36
N GLU A 45 16.30 1.76 -20.98
CA GLU A 45 15.12 1.09 -20.44
C GLU A 45 14.90 -0.24 -21.19
N VAL A 46 15.59 -1.28 -20.82
CA VAL A 46 15.31 -2.63 -21.31
C VAL A 46 14.04 -3.17 -20.64
N ALA A 47 13.91 -2.94 -19.33
CA ALA A 47 12.70 -3.17 -18.58
C ALA A 47 12.57 -2.10 -17.48
N ILE A 48 11.33 -1.72 -17.14
CA ILE A 48 11.06 -0.77 -16.06
C ILE A 48 10.09 -1.35 -15.05
N GLY A 49 10.21 -0.93 -13.79
CA GLY A 49 9.33 -1.36 -12.70
C GLY A 49 9.68 -0.65 -11.40
N TRP A 50 9.22 -1.19 -10.26
CA TRP A 50 9.53 -0.67 -8.93
C TRP A 50 9.40 0.84 -8.81
N THR A 51 8.20 1.28 -8.47
CA THR A 51 7.84 2.70 -8.55
C THR A 51 7.66 3.33 -7.18
N SER A 52 7.90 4.65 -7.11
CA SER A 52 7.38 5.52 -6.09
C SER A 52 6.73 6.72 -6.73
N ILE A 53 5.65 7.19 -6.17
CA ILE A 53 4.86 8.29 -6.71
C ILE A 53 4.58 9.33 -5.63
N HIS A 54 4.64 10.58 -5.99
CA HIS A 54 4.18 11.70 -5.17
C HIS A 54 3.33 12.63 -6.00
N ARG A 55 2.33 13.22 -5.38
CA ARG A 55 1.56 14.33 -5.96
C ARG A 55 1.77 15.56 -5.10
N ASP A 56 2.41 16.55 -5.66
CA ASP A 56 2.61 17.83 -4.99
C ASP A 56 1.26 18.49 -4.70
N ALA A 57 1.06 18.90 -3.44
CA ALA A 57 -0.23 19.41 -2.97
C ALA A 57 -0.53 20.82 -3.49
N GLU A 58 0.49 21.62 -3.80
CA GLU A 58 0.34 23.00 -4.25
C GLU A 58 0.11 23.09 -5.76
N THR A 59 0.94 22.38 -6.52
CA THR A 59 0.91 22.42 -7.99
C THR A 59 -0.01 21.37 -8.59
N GLY A 60 -0.30 20.30 -7.85
CA GLY A 60 -1.04 19.13 -8.33
C GLY A 60 -0.22 18.21 -9.23
N ARG A 61 1.04 18.53 -9.50
CA ARG A 61 1.93 17.74 -10.36
C ARG A 61 2.30 16.42 -9.73
N TYR A 62 2.35 15.36 -10.55
CA TYR A 62 2.80 14.03 -10.18
C TYR A 62 4.28 13.87 -10.49
N GLN A 63 5.02 13.32 -9.56
CA GLN A 63 6.43 12.97 -9.66
C GLN A 63 6.56 11.46 -9.50
N LEU A 64 7.20 10.79 -10.44
CA LEU A 64 7.33 9.34 -10.49
C LEU A 64 8.81 8.97 -10.57
N TRP A 65 9.27 8.17 -9.60
CA TRP A 65 10.57 7.53 -9.63
C TRP A 65 10.38 6.06 -9.94
N TYR A 66 11.14 5.53 -10.88
CA TYR A 66 11.01 4.14 -11.29
C TYR A 66 12.38 3.55 -11.59
N GLN A 67 12.49 2.26 -11.34
CA GLN A 67 13.68 1.48 -11.66
C GLN A 67 13.71 1.15 -13.14
N ALA A 68 14.89 1.25 -13.77
CA ALA A 68 15.13 0.78 -15.12
C ALA A 68 16.32 -0.19 -15.15
N TYR A 69 16.12 -1.36 -15.73
CA TYR A 69 17.15 -2.32 -16.07
C TYR A 69 17.71 -1.96 -17.43
N THR A 70 19.02 -1.83 -17.52
CA THR A 70 19.70 -1.44 -18.75
C THR A 70 20.28 -2.65 -19.50
N GLY A 71 20.45 -3.74 -18.80
CA GLY A 71 20.98 -4.98 -19.32
C GLY A 71 22.41 -4.84 -19.84
N ASP A 72 22.71 -5.45 -21.00
CA ASP A 72 24.02 -5.37 -21.68
C ASP A 72 24.26 -4.03 -22.38
N ARG A 73 23.31 -3.09 -22.32
CA ARG A 73 23.48 -1.71 -22.81
C ARG A 73 24.20 -0.83 -21.81
N ALA A 74 24.38 -1.27 -20.55
CA ALA A 74 25.06 -0.52 -19.51
C ALA A 74 26.49 -0.12 -19.94
N PRO A 75 26.83 1.18 -19.88
CA PRO A 75 28.19 1.60 -20.22
C PRO A 75 29.22 1.11 -19.20
N ASP A 76 28.86 0.94 -17.95
CA ASP A 76 29.63 0.28 -16.89
C ASP A 76 28.70 -0.34 -15.84
N ARG A 77 29.27 -1.00 -14.81
CA ARG A 77 28.52 -1.73 -13.77
C ARG A 77 27.56 -0.85 -12.96
N ARG A 78 27.85 0.45 -12.80
CA ARG A 78 26.99 1.39 -12.06
C ARG A 78 25.65 1.62 -12.75
N TYR A 79 25.58 1.34 -14.04
CA TYR A 79 24.40 1.55 -14.87
C TYR A 79 23.60 0.27 -15.10
N GLY A 80 23.96 -0.87 -14.53
CA GLY A 80 23.21 -2.13 -14.73
C GLY A 80 21.74 -2.05 -14.31
N CYS A 81 21.48 -1.24 -13.29
CA CYS A 81 20.14 -0.87 -12.85
C CYS A 81 20.17 0.58 -12.36
N VAL A 82 19.28 1.43 -12.84
CA VAL A 82 19.26 2.86 -12.54
C VAL A 82 17.88 3.29 -12.05
N VAL A 83 17.82 4.41 -11.31
CA VAL A 83 16.55 5.06 -10.98
C VAL A 83 16.32 6.22 -11.94
N CYS A 84 15.17 6.23 -12.57
CA CYS A 84 14.74 7.25 -13.51
C CYS A 84 13.59 8.09 -12.93
N TYR A 85 13.39 9.27 -13.50
CA TYR A 85 12.34 10.20 -13.11
C TYR A 85 11.39 10.49 -14.28
N ALA A 86 10.12 10.61 -13.97
CA ALA A 86 9.10 11.11 -14.88
C ALA A 86 8.09 11.99 -14.14
N GLU A 87 7.40 12.85 -14.83
CA GLU A 87 6.40 13.75 -14.25
C GLU A 87 5.15 13.83 -15.10
N SER A 88 4.03 14.21 -14.48
CA SER A 88 2.73 14.33 -15.14
C SER A 88 1.86 15.38 -14.45
N ASP A 89 1.01 16.07 -15.24
CA ASP A 89 0.03 17.02 -14.70
C ASP A 89 -1.29 16.31 -14.32
N ASP A 90 -1.59 15.15 -14.91
CA ASP A 90 -2.85 14.42 -14.69
C ASP A 90 -2.69 13.05 -13.98
N GLY A 91 -1.43 12.57 -13.87
CA GLY A 91 -1.10 11.26 -13.30
C GLY A 91 -1.40 10.08 -14.23
N VAL A 92 -1.63 10.35 -15.52
CA VAL A 92 -1.87 9.32 -16.55
C VAL A 92 -0.86 9.44 -17.69
N HIS A 93 -0.59 10.66 -18.13
CA HIS A 93 0.35 10.94 -19.20
C HIS A 93 1.65 11.47 -18.62
N PHE A 94 2.64 10.58 -18.50
CA PHE A 94 3.95 10.92 -17.96
C PHE A 94 4.94 11.29 -19.05
N VAL A 95 5.74 12.32 -18.80
CA VAL A 95 6.87 12.73 -19.60
C VAL A 95 8.17 12.47 -18.88
N LYS A 96 9.22 12.14 -19.61
CA LYS A 96 10.59 11.88 -19.12
C LYS A 96 11.44 13.10 -19.43
N PRO A 97 11.71 14.00 -18.47
CA PRO A 97 12.48 15.22 -18.75
C PRO A 97 13.96 14.88 -18.96
N ALA A 98 14.61 15.66 -19.80
CA ALA A 98 16.07 15.65 -19.92
C ALA A 98 16.68 16.45 -18.76
N LEU A 99 17.42 15.76 -17.88
CA LEU A 99 17.90 16.32 -16.62
C LEU A 99 19.41 16.65 -16.59
N ASP A 100 20.20 16.18 -17.56
CA ASP A 100 21.65 16.39 -17.67
C ASP A 100 22.43 15.99 -16.38
N LEU A 101 21.98 14.94 -15.68
CA LEU A 101 22.57 14.50 -14.41
C LEU A 101 23.54 13.32 -14.60
N PHE A 102 23.12 12.29 -15.32
CA PHE A 102 23.88 11.07 -15.56
C PHE A 102 23.80 10.71 -17.04
N PRO A 103 24.89 10.87 -17.82
CA PRO A 103 24.91 10.47 -19.22
C PRO A 103 24.86 8.94 -19.36
N PHE A 104 24.28 8.43 -20.45
CA PHE A 104 24.26 7.02 -20.78
C PHE A 104 25.00 6.76 -22.07
N GLY A 105 26.25 6.27 -21.99
CA GLY A 105 27.16 6.22 -23.14
C GLY A 105 27.39 7.61 -23.73
N ASP A 106 27.06 7.79 -25.01
CA ASP A 106 27.18 9.06 -25.74
C ASP A 106 25.93 9.97 -25.58
N ILE A 107 24.90 9.53 -24.85
CA ILE A 107 23.67 10.28 -24.64
C ILE A 107 23.83 11.11 -23.36
N GLU A 108 23.96 12.42 -23.51
CA GLU A 108 24.13 13.34 -22.39
C GLU A 108 22.81 13.62 -21.66
N GLN A 109 21.71 13.76 -22.42
CA GLN A 109 20.40 14.13 -21.90
C GLN A 109 19.57 12.91 -21.55
N THR A 110 19.53 12.54 -20.29
CA THR A 110 18.77 11.42 -19.76
C THR A 110 17.81 11.89 -18.66
N ASN A 111 16.88 11.02 -18.27
CA ASN A 111 16.05 11.20 -17.07
C ASN A 111 16.54 10.34 -15.89
N ILE A 112 17.77 9.87 -15.93
CA ILE A 112 18.40 9.09 -14.86
C ILE A 112 18.75 10.03 -13.68
N VAL A 113 18.28 9.68 -12.49
CA VAL A 113 18.49 10.47 -11.25
C VAL A 113 19.37 9.77 -10.23
N LEU A 114 19.55 8.45 -10.35
CA LEU A 114 20.48 7.69 -9.49
C LEU A 114 21.08 6.53 -10.28
N ILE A 115 22.39 6.33 -10.10
CA ILE A 115 23.15 5.17 -10.59
C ILE A 115 23.72 4.41 -9.38
N GLY A 116 24.07 3.14 -9.57
CA GLY A 116 24.61 2.30 -8.51
C GLY A 116 26.02 2.65 -8.09
N SER A 117 26.45 2.04 -6.97
CA SER A 117 27.81 2.20 -6.41
C SER A 117 28.89 1.47 -7.19
N GLY A 118 28.54 0.63 -8.17
CA GLY A 118 29.47 -0.16 -8.97
C GLY A 118 29.59 -1.62 -8.54
N GLY A 119 28.77 -2.05 -7.59
CA GLY A 119 28.64 -3.45 -7.17
C GLY A 119 27.81 -4.30 -8.12
N HIS A 120 27.51 -5.53 -7.69
CA HIS A 120 26.73 -6.50 -8.47
C HIS A 120 25.22 -6.23 -8.51
N SER A 121 24.75 -5.14 -7.93
CA SER A 121 23.32 -4.87 -7.84
C SER A 121 22.68 -4.81 -9.22
N LEU A 122 21.65 -5.63 -9.38
CA LEU A 122 20.77 -5.63 -10.54
C LEU A 122 19.38 -5.08 -10.21
N ARG A 123 19.13 -4.72 -8.92
CA ARG A 123 17.82 -4.33 -8.42
C ARG A 123 17.98 -3.27 -7.34
N TYR A 124 17.38 -2.12 -7.52
CA TYR A 124 17.39 -1.05 -6.54
C TYR A 124 16.12 -0.98 -5.70
N CYS A 125 14.98 -1.42 -6.21
CA CYS A 125 13.71 -1.39 -5.49
C CYS A 125 13.51 -0.06 -4.76
N ASN A 126 13.68 1.06 -5.45
CA ASN A 126 13.67 2.40 -4.87
C ASN A 126 12.31 2.73 -4.24
N SER A 127 12.35 3.31 -3.06
CA SER A 127 11.20 3.88 -2.35
C SER A 127 11.49 5.34 -2.03
N VAL A 128 10.69 6.24 -2.56
CA VAL A 128 10.84 7.69 -2.35
C VAL A 128 9.72 8.20 -1.48
N LEU A 129 10.10 8.93 -0.43
CA LEU A 129 9.19 9.62 0.49
C LEU A 129 9.46 11.12 0.44
N VAL A 130 8.41 11.93 0.28
CA VAL A 130 8.47 13.38 0.45
C VAL A 130 8.12 13.72 1.89
N ASP A 131 9.04 14.37 2.60
CA ASP A 131 8.90 14.66 4.01
C ASP A 131 9.02 16.15 4.30
N GLU A 132 7.89 16.82 4.36
CA GLU A 132 7.81 18.26 4.66
C GLU A 132 8.06 18.59 6.14
N ARG A 133 8.19 17.58 7.02
CA ARG A 133 8.44 17.73 8.45
C ARG A 133 9.93 17.86 8.78
N ASP A 134 10.81 17.41 7.87
CA ASP A 134 12.25 17.56 8.06
C ASP A 134 12.62 19.06 7.96
N GLY A 135 13.29 19.58 8.99
CA GLY A 135 13.71 20.97 9.02
C GLY A 135 14.86 21.30 8.07
N ASP A 136 15.50 20.27 7.48
CA ASP A 136 16.57 20.42 6.50
C ASP A 136 15.99 20.32 5.07
N PRO A 137 15.97 21.42 4.31
CA PRO A 137 15.41 21.40 2.96
C PRO A 137 16.17 20.47 2.01
N ASP A 138 17.45 20.20 2.25
CA ASP A 138 18.25 19.28 1.43
C ASP A 138 17.83 17.81 1.66
N ARG A 139 17.01 17.55 2.66
CA ARG A 139 16.48 16.23 3.03
C ARG A 139 14.98 16.10 2.83
N ARG A 140 14.33 17.05 2.17
CA ARG A 140 12.89 17.02 1.91
C ARG A 140 12.47 15.73 1.21
N TYR A 141 13.25 15.29 0.22
CA TYR A 141 13.04 13.99 -0.44
C TYR A 141 14.01 12.97 0.13
N LYS A 142 13.50 11.80 0.46
CA LYS A 142 14.25 10.70 1.05
C LYS A 142 14.05 9.46 0.17
N MET A 143 15.12 8.83 -0.27
CA MET A 143 15.08 7.58 -1.01
C MET A 143 15.73 6.48 -0.19
N ALA A 144 15.02 5.37 -0.03
CA ALA A 144 15.57 4.11 0.43
C ALA A 144 15.67 3.16 -0.77
N TYR A 145 16.76 2.45 -0.90
CA TYR A 145 16.98 1.52 -2.01
C TYR A 145 17.97 0.43 -1.61
N PHE A 146 17.91 -0.68 -2.32
CA PHE A 146 18.88 -1.75 -2.19
C PHE A 146 20.05 -1.51 -3.14
N ASP A 147 21.29 -1.66 -2.66
CA ASP A 147 22.48 -1.66 -3.51
C ASP A 147 23.60 -2.48 -2.86
N TRP A 148 24.72 -2.64 -3.56
CA TRP A 148 25.93 -3.29 -3.12
C TRP A 148 27.02 -2.25 -2.90
N ALA A 149 27.37 -2.02 -1.64
CA ALA A 149 28.47 -1.11 -1.30
C ALA A 149 29.80 -1.74 -1.66
N GLN A 150 30.63 -0.99 -2.39
CA GLN A 150 32.03 -1.32 -2.57
C GLN A 150 32.83 -0.83 -1.37
N THR A 151 33.45 -1.73 -0.64
CA THR A 151 34.32 -1.42 0.48
C THR A 151 35.72 -1.99 0.27
N PRO A 152 36.74 -1.56 1.03
CA PRO A 152 38.07 -2.16 0.99
C PRO A 152 38.07 -3.67 1.33
N GLN A 153 37.06 -4.16 2.05
CA GLN A 153 36.91 -5.55 2.45
C GLN A 153 36.09 -6.38 1.48
N GLY A 154 35.42 -5.76 0.49
CA GLY A 154 34.59 -6.43 -0.48
C GLY A 154 33.28 -5.72 -0.77
N GLU A 155 32.37 -6.41 -1.45
CA GLU A 155 31.02 -5.94 -1.73
C GLU A 155 30.05 -6.42 -0.66
N TYR A 156 29.23 -5.51 -0.14
CA TYR A 156 28.19 -5.82 0.85
C TYR A 156 26.82 -5.35 0.36
N PRO A 157 25.83 -6.26 0.28
CA PRO A 157 24.46 -5.88 -0.05
C PRO A 157 23.75 -5.26 1.16
N GLY A 158 22.87 -4.33 0.90
CA GLY A 158 22.06 -3.79 1.97
C GLY A 158 21.23 -2.57 1.63
N LEU A 159 20.66 -1.99 2.68
CA LEU A 159 19.89 -0.77 2.61
C LEU A 159 20.82 0.43 2.41
N HIS A 160 20.54 1.19 1.36
CA HIS A 160 21.12 2.49 1.10
C HIS A 160 20.04 3.56 1.22
N VAL A 161 20.49 4.79 1.54
CA VAL A 161 19.59 5.94 1.54
C VAL A 161 20.25 7.10 0.81
N ALA A 162 19.41 7.94 0.21
CA ALA A 162 19.81 9.20 -0.40
C ALA A 162 18.83 10.30 -0.03
N PHE A 163 19.29 11.55 -0.07
CA PHE A 163 18.51 12.74 0.22
C PHE A 163 18.56 13.71 -0.94
N SER A 164 17.51 14.48 -1.11
CA SER A 164 17.42 15.46 -2.18
C SER A 164 16.51 16.64 -1.80
N PRO A 165 16.83 17.87 -2.22
CA PRO A 165 15.95 19.01 -2.08
C PRO A 165 14.79 19.04 -3.09
N ASP A 166 14.97 18.38 -4.26
CA ASP A 166 14.10 18.51 -5.43
C ASP A 166 13.56 17.17 -5.99
N GLY A 167 14.03 16.03 -5.43
CA GLY A 167 13.68 14.69 -5.93
C GLY A 167 14.42 14.26 -7.19
N MET A 168 15.34 15.06 -7.71
CA MET A 168 16.12 14.79 -8.91
C MET A 168 17.62 14.72 -8.63
N ARG A 169 18.17 15.66 -7.84
CA ARG A 169 19.57 15.67 -7.45
C ARG A 169 19.75 14.98 -6.10
N TRP A 170 20.23 13.74 -6.14
CA TRP A 170 20.36 12.91 -4.95
C TRP A 170 21.77 12.89 -4.39
N HIS A 171 21.86 13.02 -3.07
CA HIS A 171 23.09 12.84 -2.29
C HIS A 171 22.99 11.53 -1.53
N THR A 172 23.81 10.55 -1.93
CA THR A 172 23.85 9.22 -1.27
C THR A 172 24.53 9.32 0.09
N HIS A 173 24.01 8.57 1.07
CA HIS A 173 24.64 8.53 2.39
C HIS A 173 25.99 7.79 2.33
N PRO A 174 27.08 8.36 2.90
CA PRO A 174 28.44 7.83 2.71
C PRO A 174 28.74 6.52 3.46
N HIS A 175 27.92 6.17 4.46
CA HIS A 175 28.12 4.99 5.33
C HIS A 175 27.13 3.87 4.99
N ALA A 176 26.99 3.53 3.73
CA ALA A 176 26.16 2.41 3.29
C ALA A 176 26.96 1.09 3.29
N PRO A 177 26.30 -0.08 3.44
CA PRO A 177 24.88 -0.22 3.71
C PRO A 177 24.55 0.08 5.18
N LEU A 178 23.40 0.72 5.42
CA LEU A 178 22.93 1.08 6.76
C LEU A 178 22.36 -0.11 7.52
N SER A 179 21.87 -1.11 6.79
CA SER A 179 21.46 -2.40 7.30
C SER A 179 21.94 -3.45 6.32
N LYS A 180 22.73 -4.40 6.80
CA LYS A 180 23.21 -5.52 5.97
C LYS A 180 22.03 -6.42 5.63
N ILE A 181 21.98 -6.87 4.40
CA ILE A 181 20.95 -7.78 3.91
C ILE A 181 21.64 -9.06 3.48
N SER A 182 21.33 -10.16 4.13
CA SER A 182 21.69 -11.47 3.63
C SER A 182 20.70 -11.84 2.53
N TYR A 183 21.11 -11.79 1.28
CA TYR A 183 20.19 -11.99 0.19
C TYR A 183 20.65 -13.02 -0.83
N GLY A 184 19.70 -13.90 -1.18
CA GLY A 184 19.54 -14.61 -2.43
C GLY A 184 20.77 -15.29 -3.01
N GLN A 185 20.78 -15.38 -4.31
CA GLN A 185 21.84 -16.05 -5.09
C GLN A 185 23.23 -15.51 -4.81
N LEU A 186 23.36 -14.25 -4.44
CA LEU A 186 24.65 -13.62 -4.17
C LEU A 186 25.06 -13.72 -2.69
N ALA A 187 24.13 -13.98 -1.78
CA ALA A 187 24.48 -14.26 -0.38
C ALA A 187 25.12 -15.64 -0.20
N GLU A 188 25.00 -16.52 -1.18
CA GLU A 188 25.78 -17.75 -1.24
C GLU A 188 27.23 -17.48 -1.67
N GLU A 189 27.48 -16.38 -2.36
CA GLU A 189 28.79 -15.95 -2.83
C GLU A 189 29.48 -14.95 -1.88
N VAL A 190 28.71 -14.26 -1.04
CA VAL A 190 29.25 -13.41 0.03
C VAL A 190 29.44 -14.30 1.25
N PRO A 191 30.69 -14.60 1.63
CA PRO A 191 30.94 -15.29 2.89
C PRO A 191 30.26 -14.48 4.01
N PHE A 192 29.44 -15.12 4.84
CA PHE A 192 29.13 -14.53 6.13
C PHE A 192 30.47 -14.23 6.78
N ASP A 193 30.74 -12.96 7.05
CA ASP A 193 32.08 -12.45 7.32
C ASP A 193 32.71 -13.00 8.59
N ASP A 194 31.97 -13.78 9.38
CA ASP A 194 32.49 -14.37 10.57
C ASP A 194 32.13 -15.85 10.65
N ALA A 195 33.11 -16.68 10.41
CA ALA A 195 33.08 -18.08 10.77
C ALA A 195 32.86 -18.30 12.30
N GLU A 196 32.83 -17.23 13.10
CA GLU A 196 32.50 -17.19 14.51
C GLU A 196 30.97 -17.11 14.71
N ASP A 197 30.23 -16.51 13.75
CA ASP A 197 28.78 -16.50 13.78
C ASP A 197 28.27 -17.84 13.24
N GLY A 198 27.95 -18.73 14.13
CA GLY A 198 27.28 -19.98 13.80
C GLY A 198 25.94 -19.73 13.13
N PRO A 199 25.27 -20.76 12.58
CA PRO A 199 23.97 -20.61 11.91
C PRO A 199 22.86 -20.03 12.80
N TRP A 200 23.13 -19.85 14.08
CA TRP A 200 22.23 -19.27 15.09
C TRP A 200 22.35 -17.74 15.19
N ASP A 201 23.45 -17.18 14.73
CA ASP A 201 23.77 -15.75 14.81
C ASP A 201 23.57 -15.04 13.48
N ILE A 202 22.91 -15.69 12.52
CA ILE A 202 22.49 -15.01 11.28
C ILE A 202 21.45 -13.98 11.70
N PRO A 203 21.78 -12.67 11.67
CA PRO A 203 20.81 -11.65 12.00
C PRO A 203 19.66 -11.80 11.04
N LEU A 204 18.44 -11.82 11.57
CA LEU A 204 17.25 -11.69 10.75
C LEU A 204 17.43 -10.46 9.88
N SER A 205 17.57 -10.66 8.58
CA SER A 205 17.85 -9.55 7.68
C SER A 205 16.66 -9.26 6.79
N MET A 206 16.41 -7.99 6.56
CA MET A 206 15.50 -7.56 5.50
C MET A 206 16.13 -7.92 4.15
N SER A 207 15.30 -8.15 3.14
CA SER A 207 15.74 -8.44 1.79
C SER A 207 15.68 -7.20 0.88
N ASP A 208 15.73 -7.39 -0.44
CA ASP A 208 15.94 -6.32 -1.42
C ASP A 208 14.70 -5.48 -1.78
N GLY A 209 13.53 -5.75 -1.25
CA GLY A 209 12.32 -4.97 -1.54
C GLY A 209 12.15 -3.83 -0.54
N THR A 210 12.56 -2.61 -0.88
CA THR A 210 12.42 -1.45 0.00
C THR A 210 11.12 -0.71 -0.29
N ASP A 211 10.27 -0.56 0.73
CA ASP A 211 9.06 0.27 0.68
C ASP A 211 8.88 0.95 2.03
N VAL A 212 9.25 2.21 2.08
CA VAL A 212 9.25 3.00 3.31
C VAL A 212 8.08 3.96 3.32
N PHE A 213 7.42 4.09 4.46
CA PHE A 213 6.45 5.15 4.72
C PHE A 213 6.73 5.81 6.07
N PHE A 214 6.14 6.98 6.30
CA PHE A 214 6.15 7.58 7.63
C PHE A 214 4.92 7.11 8.41
N ASP A 215 5.17 6.48 9.55
CA ASP A 215 4.12 6.04 10.49
C ASP A 215 3.64 7.25 11.33
N PRO A 216 2.43 7.77 11.08
CA PRO A 216 1.96 8.96 11.78
C PRO A 216 1.58 8.71 13.24
N LEU A 217 1.31 7.46 13.63
CA LEU A 217 0.98 7.12 15.01
C LEU A 217 2.23 6.98 15.88
N ARG A 218 3.29 6.41 15.32
CA ARG A 218 4.55 6.14 16.04
C ARG A 218 5.60 7.24 15.82
N GLN A 219 5.39 8.13 14.85
CA GLN A 219 6.31 9.20 14.49
C GLN A 219 7.70 8.66 14.09
N VAL A 220 7.73 7.62 13.26
CA VAL A 220 8.93 6.99 12.74
C VAL A 220 8.79 6.70 11.24
N TYR A 221 9.89 6.61 10.55
CA TYR A 221 9.93 5.96 9.24
C TYR A 221 9.91 4.46 9.47
N ALA A 222 9.05 3.74 8.77
CA ALA A 222 8.93 2.30 8.86
C ALA A 222 9.07 1.66 7.49
N TRP A 223 9.87 0.61 7.42
CA TRP A 223 9.98 -0.24 6.26
C TRP A 223 9.41 -1.61 6.59
N TYR A 224 8.36 -1.98 5.89
CA TYR A 224 7.83 -3.34 5.89
C TYR A 224 8.27 -4.00 4.58
N GLY A 225 9.01 -5.08 4.69
CA GLY A 225 9.60 -5.75 3.55
C GLY A 225 9.74 -7.24 3.76
N LYS A 226 10.24 -7.92 2.75
CA LYS A 226 10.44 -9.36 2.83
C LYS A 226 11.61 -9.71 3.74
N MET A 227 11.40 -10.80 4.45
CA MET A 227 12.35 -11.39 5.40
C MET A 227 12.31 -12.90 5.25
N TRP A 228 13.43 -13.55 5.38
CA TRP A 228 13.48 -15.01 5.31
C TRP A 228 13.00 -15.65 6.61
N ILE A 229 12.26 -16.75 6.50
CA ILE A 229 11.94 -17.67 7.60
C ILE A 229 12.43 -19.08 7.26
N ASP A 230 12.71 -19.86 8.32
CA ASP A 230 13.14 -21.25 8.20
C ASP A 230 11.96 -22.20 8.06
N GLY A 231 12.21 -23.34 7.41
CA GLY A 231 11.22 -24.38 7.23
C GLY A 231 10.97 -25.22 8.47
N PRO A 232 9.83 -25.93 8.53
CA PRO A 232 9.50 -26.83 9.65
C PRO A 232 10.44 -28.02 9.77
N ASP A 233 11.23 -28.32 8.75
CA ASP A 233 12.26 -29.36 8.71
C ASP A 233 13.66 -28.83 9.10
N GLY A 234 13.75 -27.58 9.57
CA GLY A 234 14.99 -26.90 9.91
C GLY A 234 15.80 -26.41 8.71
N ARG A 235 15.23 -26.45 7.49
CA ARG A 235 15.87 -25.90 6.30
C ARG A 235 15.85 -24.37 6.37
N MET A 236 17.01 -23.75 6.32
CA MET A 236 17.17 -22.30 6.34
C MET A 236 16.63 -21.66 5.06
N ARG A 237 16.15 -20.41 5.21
CA ARG A 237 15.66 -19.59 4.08
C ARG A 237 14.60 -20.30 3.23
N TRP A 238 13.60 -20.85 3.90
CA TRP A 238 12.54 -21.61 3.26
C TRP A 238 11.56 -20.72 2.49
N LYS A 239 11.11 -19.62 3.11
CA LYS A 239 10.12 -18.70 2.52
C LYS A 239 10.39 -17.26 2.92
N HIS A 240 9.91 -16.35 2.09
CA HIS A 240 9.78 -14.95 2.48
C HIS A 240 8.53 -14.72 3.33
N ALA A 241 8.69 -13.87 4.32
CA ALA A 241 7.67 -13.38 5.23
C ALA A 241 7.77 -11.86 5.34
N MET A 242 6.88 -11.24 6.09
CA MET A 242 6.86 -9.81 6.37
C MET A 242 7.76 -9.50 7.56
N GLY A 243 8.82 -8.74 7.31
CA GLY A 243 9.64 -8.13 8.35
C GLY A 243 9.38 -6.64 8.48
N ARG A 244 9.84 -6.04 9.59
CA ARG A 244 9.75 -4.60 9.85
C ARG A 244 11.02 -4.08 10.51
N ILE A 245 11.49 -2.92 10.04
CA ILE A 245 12.47 -2.07 10.73
C ILE A 245 11.93 -0.64 10.80
N GLU A 246 12.48 0.15 11.72
CA GLU A 246 12.07 1.55 11.88
C GLU A 246 13.27 2.47 12.14
N SER A 247 13.09 3.75 11.80
CA SER A 247 14.08 4.81 12.01
C SER A 247 13.41 6.12 12.38
N ARG A 248 14.06 6.92 13.22
CA ARG A 248 13.60 8.29 13.54
C ARG A 248 14.23 9.36 12.66
N ASN A 249 15.35 9.05 12.00
CA ASN A 249 16.13 10.00 11.23
C ASN A 249 16.44 9.53 9.79
N PHE A 250 15.87 8.39 9.38
CA PHE A 250 16.08 7.76 8.08
C PHE A 250 17.50 7.21 7.83
N VAL A 251 18.35 7.22 8.86
CA VAL A 251 19.75 6.75 8.79
C VAL A 251 19.98 5.60 9.78
N ASP A 252 19.60 5.79 11.03
CA ASP A 252 19.75 4.78 12.07
C ASP A 252 18.50 3.89 12.11
N TRP A 253 18.64 2.65 11.65
CA TRP A 253 17.54 1.69 11.56
C TRP A 253 17.64 0.64 12.68
N SER A 254 16.48 0.24 13.18
CA SER A 254 16.38 -0.81 14.21
C SER A 254 16.75 -2.18 13.63
N GLU A 255 16.99 -3.14 14.53
CA GLU A 255 17.06 -4.55 14.15
C GLU A 255 15.75 -5.01 13.52
N PRO A 256 15.82 -5.92 12.53
CA PRO A 256 14.64 -6.50 11.89
C PRO A 256 13.78 -7.32 12.85
N GLN A 257 12.47 -7.17 12.72
CA GLN A 257 11.47 -7.92 13.47
C GLN A 257 10.55 -8.66 12.52
N LEU A 258 10.39 -9.96 12.71
CA LEU A 258 9.39 -10.75 11.99
C LEU A 258 7.99 -10.33 12.46
N ILE A 259 7.11 -10.01 11.51
CA ILE A 259 5.76 -9.49 11.78
C ILE A 259 4.68 -10.50 11.40
N CYS A 260 4.73 -11.03 10.18
CA CYS A 260 3.71 -11.93 9.66
C CYS A 260 4.31 -12.83 8.58
N ALA A 261 3.81 -14.04 8.48
CA ALA A 261 4.27 -15.03 7.50
C ALA A 261 3.08 -15.69 6.80
N PRO A 262 3.29 -16.30 5.62
CA PRO A 262 2.35 -17.26 5.06
C PRO A 262 2.04 -18.36 6.07
N ASP A 263 0.79 -18.81 6.10
CA ASP A 263 0.31 -19.81 7.06
C ASP A 263 -0.31 -21.04 6.34
N ASP A 264 -0.87 -21.97 7.13
CA ASP A 264 -1.42 -23.22 6.61
C ASP A 264 -2.67 -23.07 5.72
N LEU A 265 -3.22 -21.85 5.61
CA LEU A 265 -4.30 -21.54 4.67
C LEU A 265 -3.79 -21.10 3.29
N ASP A 266 -2.50 -20.83 3.17
CA ASP A 266 -1.84 -20.51 1.91
C ASP A 266 -1.40 -21.81 1.21
N ALA A 267 -1.35 -21.77 -0.12
CA ALA A 267 -0.74 -22.87 -0.86
C ALA A 267 0.76 -22.98 -0.49
N PRO A 268 1.32 -24.22 -0.42
CA PRO A 268 2.69 -24.43 0.10
C PRO A 268 3.79 -23.65 -0.59
N GLN A 269 3.60 -23.28 -1.87
CA GLN A 269 4.56 -22.55 -2.69
C GLN A 269 4.41 -21.01 -2.61
N VAL A 270 3.43 -20.52 -1.85
CA VAL A 270 3.17 -19.07 -1.71
C VAL A 270 4.10 -18.44 -0.69
N GLU A 271 4.63 -17.27 -1.04
CA GLU A 271 5.49 -16.44 -0.21
C GLU A 271 5.02 -14.97 -0.24
N PHE A 272 5.49 -14.16 0.71
CA PHE A 272 5.32 -12.70 0.67
C PHE A 272 6.53 -12.08 -0.01
N HIS A 273 6.35 -11.56 -1.23
CA HIS A 273 7.48 -11.00 -1.98
C HIS A 273 7.94 -9.66 -1.40
N THR A 274 7.05 -8.66 -1.34
CA THR A 274 7.21 -7.46 -0.52
C THR A 274 5.87 -7.07 0.10
N THR A 275 5.91 -6.20 1.10
CA THR A 275 4.74 -5.89 1.91
C THR A 275 4.59 -4.37 2.11
N PRO A 276 4.41 -3.59 1.02
CA PRO A 276 4.24 -2.14 1.11
C PRO A 276 3.07 -1.77 2.02
N VAL A 277 3.31 -0.88 2.99
CA VAL A 277 2.32 -0.45 3.97
C VAL A 277 2.06 1.04 3.86
N PHE A 278 0.81 1.43 3.93
CA PHE A 278 0.40 2.82 4.12
C PHE A 278 -0.65 2.94 5.22
N TYR A 279 -0.74 4.12 5.82
CA TYR A 279 -1.73 4.40 6.86
C TYR A 279 -2.82 5.33 6.34
N HIS A 280 -4.08 4.93 6.53
CA HIS A 280 -5.22 5.74 6.13
C HIS A 280 -6.42 5.50 7.04
N ALA A 281 -7.08 6.57 7.48
CA ALA A 281 -8.33 6.52 8.24
C ALA A 281 -8.31 5.58 9.47
N GLY A 282 -7.21 5.56 10.21
CA GLY A 282 -7.06 4.73 11.41
C GLY A 282 -6.74 3.25 11.14
N VAL A 283 -6.34 2.91 9.91
CA VAL A 283 -5.99 1.56 9.48
C VAL A 283 -4.63 1.58 8.81
N TYR A 284 -3.79 0.62 9.14
CA TYR A 284 -2.64 0.25 8.32
C TYR A 284 -3.11 -0.73 7.25
N PHE A 285 -2.86 -0.41 6.01
CA PHE A 285 -3.12 -1.25 4.85
C PHE A 285 -1.80 -1.78 4.32
N CYS A 286 -1.71 -3.08 4.06
CA CYS A 286 -0.59 -3.67 3.36
C CYS A 286 -1.04 -4.19 2.00
N LEU A 287 -0.35 -3.75 0.95
CA LEU A 287 -0.48 -4.27 -0.41
C LEU A 287 0.46 -5.48 -0.57
N ASN A 288 0.10 -6.58 0.07
CA ASN A 288 0.94 -7.78 0.16
C ASN A 288 1.13 -8.43 -1.22
N GLN A 289 2.35 -8.49 -1.69
CA GLN A 289 2.72 -9.12 -2.94
C GLN A 289 2.86 -10.64 -2.75
N LEU A 290 1.79 -11.37 -3.08
CA LEU A 290 1.78 -12.83 -3.00
C LEU A 290 2.53 -13.43 -4.19
N LEU A 291 3.71 -13.96 -3.94
CA LEU A 291 4.51 -14.68 -4.91
C LEU A 291 4.12 -16.16 -4.92
N ASP A 292 3.54 -16.63 -6.02
CA ASP A 292 3.30 -18.06 -6.27
C ASP A 292 4.42 -18.64 -7.14
N ARG A 293 5.27 -19.46 -6.54
CA ARG A 293 6.42 -20.08 -7.20
C ARG A 293 6.06 -21.31 -8.04
N ALA A 294 4.83 -21.81 -7.99
CA ALA A 294 4.39 -22.95 -8.80
C ALA A 294 4.26 -22.60 -10.28
N VAL A 295 4.07 -21.33 -10.60
CA VAL A 295 3.98 -20.84 -11.98
C VAL A 295 5.35 -20.33 -12.43
N GLY A 296 5.81 -20.71 -13.61
CA GLY A 296 7.16 -20.51 -14.12
C GLY A 296 7.77 -19.14 -13.83
N GLY A 297 8.89 -19.11 -13.13
CA GLY A 297 9.56 -17.91 -12.68
C GLY A 297 8.94 -17.20 -11.47
N GLY A 298 7.80 -17.69 -10.98
CA GLY A 298 7.00 -17.03 -9.92
C GLY A 298 6.11 -15.91 -10.49
N VAL A 299 4.88 -15.85 -10.03
CA VAL A 299 3.92 -14.81 -10.41
C VAL A 299 3.46 -14.04 -9.16
N ILE A 300 3.10 -12.77 -9.32
CA ILE A 300 2.74 -11.93 -8.17
C ILE A 300 1.40 -11.26 -8.39
N ASP A 301 0.45 -11.57 -7.51
CA ASP A 301 -0.82 -10.87 -7.34
C ASP A 301 -0.80 -10.08 -6.01
N ILE A 302 -1.67 -9.09 -5.86
CA ILE A 302 -1.71 -8.24 -4.67
C ILE A 302 -2.90 -8.61 -3.78
N GLU A 303 -2.60 -9.00 -2.55
CA GLU A 303 -3.58 -9.19 -1.48
C GLU A 303 -3.66 -7.94 -0.60
N LEU A 304 -4.83 -7.64 -0.02
CA LEU A 304 -4.97 -6.58 0.96
C LEU A 304 -4.97 -7.17 2.38
N MET A 305 -3.99 -6.74 3.18
CA MET A 305 -3.93 -7.03 4.62
C MET A 305 -4.23 -5.77 5.42
N LEU A 306 -4.74 -5.95 6.64
CA LEU A 306 -5.17 -4.87 7.53
C LEU A 306 -4.53 -5.01 8.90
N SER A 307 -4.16 -3.88 9.52
CA SER A 307 -3.75 -3.83 10.92
C SER A 307 -4.26 -2.54 11.57
N ARG A 308 -4.44 -2.56 12.90
CA ARG A 308 -4.80 -1.38 13.69
C ARG A 308 -3.62 -0.79 14.47
N ASP A 309 -2.53 -1.54 14.58
CA ASP A 309 -1.33 -1.16 15.34
C ASP A 309 -0.02 -1.26 14.54
N GLY A 310 -0.08 -1.82 13.30
CA GLY A 310 1.08 -2.07 12.45
C GLY A 310 1.85 -3.36 12.78
N PHE A 311 1.36 -4.17 13.74
CA PHE A 311 2.01 -5.40 14.19
C PHE A 311 1.10 -6.63 14.09
N ASP A 312 -0.15 -6.51 14.53
CA ASP A 312 -1.14 -7.58 14.38
C ASP A 312 -1.88 -7.44 13.05
N TRP A 313 -1.51 -8.27 12.09
CA TRP A 313 -2.03 -8.22 10.73
C TRP A 313 -3.13 -9.25 10.50
N LYS A 314 -4.20 -8.83 9.84
CA LYS A 314 -5.32 -9.67 9.43
C LYS A 314 -5.38 -9.75 7.91
N ARG A 315 -5.74 -10.92 7.40
CA ARG A 315 -5.92 -11.23 5.98
C ARG A 315 -7.39 -11.61 5.71
N PRO A 316 -8.32 -10.65 5.80
CA PRO A 316 -9.76 -10.97 5.76
C PRO A 316 -10.27 -11.31 4.36
N PHE A 317 -9.51 -11.06 3.31
CA PHE A 317 -9.93 -11.18 1.91
C PHE A 317 -9.05 -12.14 1.09
N ARG A 318 -8.51 -13.19 1.71
CA ARG A 318 -7.55 -14.12 1.09
C ARG A 318 -8.00 -14.73 -0.24
N SER A 319 -9.30 -14.88 -0.46
CA SER A 319 -9.86 -15.48 -1.67
C SER A 319 -10.00 -14.49 -2.84
N THR A 320 -9.71 -13.23 -2.63
CA THR A 320 -9.90 -12.18 -3.64
C THR A 320 -8.72 -11.22 -3.62
N TYR A 321 -8.02 -11.10 -4.74
CA TYR A 321 -6.91 -10.16 -4.85
C TYR A 321 -7.41 -8.70 -4.88
N PHE A 322 -6.69 -7.82 -4.21
CA PHE A 322 -6.90 -6.37 -4.30
C PHE A 322 -6.59 -5.87 -5.71
N LEU A 323 -5.52 -6.41 -6.29
CA LEU A 323 -5.18 -6.22 -7.69
C LEU A 323 -4.62 -7.54 -8.22
N ALA A 324 -5.39 -8.21 -9.06
CA ALA A 324 -4.94 -9.39 -9.78
C ALA A 324 -4.07 -8.97 -10.96
N ARG A 325 -3.18 -9.86 -11.41
CA ARG A 325 -2.44 -9.69 -12.67
C ARG A 325 -3.38 -9.45 -13.85
N GLY A 326 -2.86 -8.79 -14.88
CA GLY A 326 -3.57 -8.62 -16.14
C GLY A 326 -3.78 -9.93 -16.92
N PRO A 327 -4.61 -9.91 -17.96
CA PRO A 327 -4.79 -11.06 -18.83
C PRO A 327 -3.50 -11.41 -19.58
N ALA A 328 -3.41 -12.67 -20.03
CA ALA A 328 -2.26 -13.15 -20.78
C ALA A 328 -2.01 -12.29 -22.03
N GLY A 329 -0.77 -11.85 -22.19
CA GLY A 329 -0.34 -10.96 -23.27
C GLY A 329 -0.23 -9.48 -22.88
N ASP A 330 -0.75 -9.08 -21.72
CA ASP A 330 -0.57 -7.73 -21.22
C ASP A 330 0.80 -7.57 -20.51
N PHE A 331 1.27 -6.32 -20.41
CA PHE A 331 2.54 -6.01 -19.77
C PHE A 331 2.58 -6.41 -18.29
N ASP A 332 1.43 -6.56 -17.64
CA ASP A 332 1.25 -6.88 -16.23
C ASP A 332 0.66 -8.28 -15.98
N ALA A 333 0.82 -9.19 -16.95
CA ALA A 333 0.29 -10.55 -16.87
C ALA A 333 1.10 -11.48 -15.95
N GLY A 334 2.36 -11.13 -15.59
CA GLY A 334 3.26 -11.99 -14.82
C GLY A 334 3.40 -11.58 -13.38
N SER A 335 3.75 -10.35 -13.09
CA SER A 335 3.99 -9.87 -11.73
C SER A 335 3.70 -8.39 -11.56
N LEU A 336 3.19 -8.06 -10.36
CA LEU A 336 2.83 -6.70 -9.94
C LEU A 336 3.68 -6.30 -8.73
N PHE A 337 4.22 -5.08 -8.77
CA PHE A 337 5.04 -4.50 -7.70
C PHE A 337 4.42 -3.17 -7.27
N THR A 338 3.63 -3.21 -6.22
CA THR A 338 3.02 -2.01 -5.61
C THR A 338 4.03 -1.27 -4.74
N ASN A 339 3.65 -0.10 -4.26
CA ASN A 339 4.47 0.74 -3.37
C ASN A 339 3.65 1.26 -2.18
N ALA A 340 4.31 1.89 -1.23
CA ALA A 340 3.72 2.41 0.01
C ALA A 340 3.09 3.81 -0.14
N THR A 341 2.98 4.35 -1.36
CA THR A 341 2.58 5.73 -1.60
C THR A 341 1.35 5.87 -2.51
N PRO A 342 0.15 5.36 -2.11
CA PRO A 342 -1.05 5.60 -2.88
C PRO A 342 -1.39 7.09 -2.93
N ILE A 343 -1.94 7.57 -4.04
CA ILE A 343 -2.39 8.96 -4.19
C ILE A 343 -3.86 9.06 -3.82
N LEU A 344 -4.14 9.88 -2.81
CA LEU A 344 -5.48 10.09 -2.27
C LEU A 344 -6.09 11.35 -2.90
N LEU A 345 -7.02 11.17 -3.83
CA LEU A 345 -7.79 12.26 -4.44
C LEU A 345 -9.19 12.36 -3.79
N ASP A 346 -9.92 13.42 -4.08
CA ASP A 346 -11.25 13.65 -3.49
C ASP A 346 -12.25 12.53 -3.80
N ARG A 347 -12.19 11.99 -5.02
CA ARG A 347 -13.16 11.00 -5.51
C ARG A 347 -12.62 9.58 -5.66
N GLU A 348 -11.31 9.43 -5.69
CA GLU A 348 -10.64 8.14 -5.93
C GLU A 348 -9.31 8.05 -5.21
N MET A 349 -8.84 6.83 -5.07
CA MET A 349 -7.49 6.50 -4.65
C MET A 349 -6.79 5.86 -5.85
N ARG A 350 -5.56 6.28 -6.12
CA ARG A 350 -4.73 5.78 -7.22
C ARG A 350 -3.58 4.95 -6.68
N PHE A 351 -3.42 3.77 -7.24
CA PHE A 351 -2.36 2.82 -6.92
C PHE A 351 -1.51 2.61 -8.16
N TYR A 352 -0.29 3.15 -8.14
CA TYR A 352 0.66 2.94 -9.22
C TYR A 352 1.51 1.71 -8.89
N TYR A 353 1.82 0.91 -9.91
CA TYR A 353 2.55 -0.33 -9.72
C TYR A 353 3.50 -0.57 -10.90
N GLY A 354 4.70 -1.07 -10.62
CA GLY A 354 5.55 -1.64 -11.64
C GLY A 354 5.05 -3.02 -12.04
N ALA A 355 5.26 -3.45 -13.28
CA ALA A 355 4.81 -4.75 -13.72
C ALA A 355 5.66 -5.34 -14.84
N TYR A 356 5.63 -6.67 -14.90
CA TYR A 356 6.24 -7.47 -15.94
C TYR A 356 5.24 -8.48 -16.51
N SER A 357 5.33 -8.74 -17.82
CA SER A 357 4.46 -9.71 -18.50
C SER A 357 4.74 -11.16 -18.12
N GLN A 358 5.87 -11.44 -17.49
CA GLN A 358 6.27 -12.74 -16.98
C GLN A 358 6.68 -12.69 -15.50
N GLY A 359 7.07 -13.84 -14.95
CA GLY A 359 7.29 -13.98 -13.52
C GLY A 359 8.34 -13.05 -12.91
N ALA A 360 8.30 -12.92 -11.59
CA ALA A 360 9.13 -12.00 -10.80
C ALA A 360 10.64 -12.20 -10.99
N THR A 361 11.08 -13.45 -11.23
CA THR A 361 12.49 -13.81 -11.42
C THR A 361 12.98 -13.67 -12.85
N GLY A 362 12.08 -13.42 -13.80
CA GLY A 362 12.39 -13.19 -15.22
C GLY A 362 12.52 -11.72 -15.61
N ALA A 363 12.56 -10.82 -14.64
CA ALA A 363 12.60 -9.37 -14.88
C ALA A 363 13.85 -8.91 -15.65
N ASP A 364 14.93 -9.65 -15.55
CA ASP A 364 16.21 -9.37 -16.24
C ASP A 364 16.20 -9.89 -17.68
N ASP A 365 15.24 -10.74 -18.04
CA ASP A 365 15.10 -11.28 -19.39
C ASP A 365 14.28 -10.32 -20.27
N ARG A 366 14.93 -9.79 -21.25
CA ARG A 366 14.56 -8.67 -22.12
C ARG A 366 13.51 -8.99 -23.17
N SER A 367 13.10 -10.23 -23.26
CA SER A 367 12.00 -10.65 -24.15
C SER A 367 10.63 -10.25 -23.61
N HIS A 368 10.57 -9.62 -22.42
CA HIS A 368 9.33 -9.38 -21.70
C HIS A 368 8.86 -7.92 -21.76
N GLU A 369 7.57 -7.75 -21.88
CA GLU A 369 6.93 -6.45 -21.70
C GLU A 369 6.98 -6.04 -20.23
N SER A 370 7.17 -4.74 -20.00
CA SER A 370 7.18 -4.15 -18.65
C SER A 370 6.60 -2.75 -18.68
N GLY A 371 6.30 -2.20 -17.52
CA GLY A 371 5.78 -0.84 -17.46
C GLY A 371 5.35 -0.44 -16.06
N VAL A 372 4.86 0.80 -15.97
CA VAL A 372 4.14 1.29 -14.80
C VAL A 372 2.65 1.29 -15.11
N GLY A 373 1.89 0.63 -14.25
CA GLY A 373 0.45 0.57 -14.32
C GLY A 373 -0.24 1.47 -13.30
N LEU A 374 -1.51 1.75 -13.55
CA LEU A 374 -2.42 2.47 -12.67
C LEU A 374 -3.64 1.60 -12.37
N ALA A 375 -3.97 1.45 -11.08
CA ALA A 375 -5.24 0.95 -10.62
C ALA A 375 -5.94 2.01 -9.77
N VAL A 376 -7.26 2.05 -9.83
CA VAL A 376 -8.09 3.03 -9.12
C VAL A 376 -9.11 2.36 -8.23
N LEU A 377 -9.41 2.99 -7.11
CA LEU A 377 -10.47 2.60 -6.20
C LEU A 377 -11.31 3.86 -5.91
N PRO A 378 -12.65 3.82 -5.97
CA PRO A 378 -13.44 4.93 -5.46
C PRO A 378 -13.06 5.24 -4.02
N ARG A 379 -12.96 6.51 -3.68
CA ARG A 379 -12.45 6.96 -2.37
C ARG A 379 -13.05 6.16 -1.22
N ASP A 380 -12.18 5.54 -0.38
CA ASP A 380 -12.53 4.82 0.84
C ASP A 380 -13.38 3.55 0.67
N ARG A 381 -13.52 3.02 -0.55
CA ARG A 381 -14.30 1.81 -0.84
C ARG A 381 -13.47 0.53 -0.90
N PHE A 382 -12.61 0.27 0.07
CA PHE A 382 -11.86 -0.99 0.14
C PHE A 382 -12.77 -2.20 0.40
N ALA A 383 -13.78 -2.00 1.24
CA ALA A 383 -14.79 -2.99 1.57
C ALA A 383 -16.07 -2.27 2.01
N GLY A 384 -17.18 -2.98 1.96
CA GLY A 384 -18.48 -2.46 2.40
C GLY A 384 -19.29 -3.51 3.14
N LEU A 385 -20.29 -3.06 3.88
CA LEU A 385 -21.31 -3.90 4.49
C LEU A 385 -22.62 -3.74 3.71
N ARG A 386 -23.19 -4.87 3.26
CA ARG A 386 -24.48 -4.91 2.60
C ARG A 386 -25.38 -5.98 3.24
N PRO A 387 -26.71 -5.89 3.07
CA PRO A 387 -27.59 -6.97 3.46
C PRO A 387 -27.29 -8.27 2.73
N VAL A 388 -27.40 -9.40 3.42
CA VAL A 388 -27.47 -10.70 2.75
C VAL A 388 -28.76 -10.79 1.93
N GLU A 389 -28.76 -11.55 0.82
CA GLU A 389 -29.97 -11.70 -0.02
C GLU A 389 -31.10 -12.36 0.75
N HIS A 390 -30.77 -13.41 1.50
CA HIS A 390 -31.69 -14.13 2.37
C HIS A 390 -30.95 -14.50 3.66
N SER A 391 -31.61 -14.28 4.77
CA SER A 391 -31.05 -14.65 6.08
C SER A 391 -31.95 -15.66 6.77
N ASP A 392 -31.43 -16.87 6.99
CA ASP A 392 -32.07 -17.91 7.80
C ASP A 392 -32.00 -17.62 9.31
N LEU A 393 -31.49 -16.42 9.70
CA LEU A 393 -31.48 -16.03 11.11
C LEU A 393 -32.87 -16.08 11.68
N PRO A 394 -33.11 -16.87 12.75
CA PRO A 394 -34.43 -16.99 13.34
C PRO A 394 -34.85 -15.63 13.90
N THR A 395 -35.93 -15.08 13.38
CA THR A 395 -36.62 -13.94 13.97
C THR A 395 -38.05 -14.35 14.32
N GLN A 396 -38.67 -13.64 15.26
CA GLN A 396 -40.10 -13.86 15.58
C GLN A 396 -41.01 -13.47 14.40
N LEU A 397 -40.49 -12.72 13.45
CA LEU A 397 -41.24 -12.16 12.31
C LEU A 397 -40.92 -12.88 10.99
N GLY A 398 -40.10 -13.94 11.01
CA GLY A 398 -39.67 -14.66 9.81
C GLY A 398 -38.27 -14.27 9.31
N PRO A 399 -37.83 -14.82 8.18
CA PRO A 399 -36.48 -14.52 7.62
C PRO A 399 -36.38 -13.05 7.18
N LEU A 400 -35.17 -12.52 7.26
CA LEU A 400 -34.82 -11.18 6.73
C LEU A 400 -34.44 -11.33 5.26
N GLU A 401 -35.03 -10.52 4.39
CA GLU A 401 -34.69 -10.49 2.96
C GLU A 401 -34.19 -9.10 2.57
N HIS A 402 -32.94 -9.02 2.08
CA HIS A 402 -32.32 -7.81 1.60
C HIS A 402 -32.28 -6.65 2.59
N VAL A 403 -32.44 -6.94 3.88
CA VAL A 403 -32.36 -5.94 4.95
C VAL A 403 -31.23 -6.29 5.93
N GLY A 404 -30.55 -5.28 6.40
CA GLY A 404 -29.45 -5.45 7.36
C GLY A 404 -29.33 -4.26 8.28
N GLN A 405 -28.62 -4.46 9.38
CA GLN A 405 -28.41 -3.46 10.41
C GLN A 405 -26.96 -3.44 10.84
N ILE A 406 -26.41 -2.25 10.99
CA ILE A 406 -25.07 -2.00 11.54
C ILE A 406 -25.25 -1.03 12.71
N THR A 407 -24.80 -1.41 13.90
CA THR A 407 -24.75 -0.51 15.06
C THR A 407 -23.30 -0.26 15.43
N LEU A 408 -22.88 0.99 15.45
CA LEU A 408 -21.52 1.37 15.79
C LEU A 408 -21.33 1.40 17.30
N LYS A 409 -20.09 1.22 17.75
CA LYS A 409 -19.65 1.47 19.13
C LYS A 409 -19.97 2.91 19.52
N PRO A 410 -20.03 3.22 20.83
CA PRO A 410 -20.36 4.57 21.31
C PRO A 410 -19.49 5.65 20.67
N LEU A 411 -20.14 6.73 20.22
CA LEU A 411 -19.55 7.92 19.59
C LEU A 411 -20.06 9.18 20.27
N LYS A 412 -19.24 10.19 20.40
CA LYS A 412 -19.64 11.52 20.88
C LYS A 412 -20.28 12.33 19.75
N LEU A 413 -21.45 11.92 19.29
CA LEU A 413 -22.08 12.49 18.11
C LEU A 413 -22.37 13.99 18.23
N GLY A 414 -22.64 14.51 19.44
CA GLY A 414 -22.92 15.93 19.68
C GLY A 414 -21.75 16.89 19.38
N GLN A 415 -20.53 16.37 19.28
CA GLN A 415 -19.36 17.19 18.93
C GLN A 415 -19.20 17.44 17.42
N TYR A 416 -19.94 16.71 16.57
CA TYR A 416 -19.85 16.83 15.12
C TYR A 416 -20.99 17.69 14.56
N SER A 417 -20.65 18.51 13.57
CA SER A 417 -21.63 19.32 12.84
C SER A 417 -22.27 18.55 11.68
N ARG A 418 -21.55 17.55 11.13
CA ARG A 418 -21.96 16.81 9.96
C ARG A 418 -21.59 15.33 10.05
N LEU A 419 -22.53 14.46 9.66
CA LEU A 419 -22.29 13.06 9.32
C LEU A 419 -22.54 12.88 7.83
N ALA A 420 -21.64 12.17 7.15
CA ALA A 420 -21.83 11.78 5.76
C ALA A 420 -21.47 10.31 5.55
N LEU A 421 -22.21 9.64 4.70
CA LEU A 421 -22.03 8.23 4.40
C LEU A 421 -21.55 8.04 2.97
N ASN A 422 -20.46 7.28 2.82
CA ASN A 422 -20.04 6.73 1.54
C ASN A 422 -20.83 5.44 1.32
N ALA A 423 -21.75 5.44 0.36
CA ALA A 423 -22.69 4.34 0.15
C ALA A 423 -23.19 4.25 -1.28
N ASP A 424 -23.54 3.05 -1.71
CA ASP A 424 -24.38 2.81 -2.89
C ASP A 424 -25.75 2.28 -2.46
N ALA A 425 -26.77 3.11 -2.60
CA ALA A 425 -28.13 2.82 -2.23
C ALA A 425 -29.14 2.89 -3.40
N ARG A 426 -28.66 2.80 -4.65
CA ARG A 426 -29.49 2.87 -5.86
C ARG A 426 -30.55 1.77 -5.94
N GLY A 427 -30.33 0.62 -5.29
CA GLY A 427 -31.29 -0.48 -5.26
C GLY A 427 -32.34 -0.40 -4.14
N GLY A 428 -32.18 0.56 -3.19
CA GLY A 428 -33.01 0.60 -1.99
C GLY A 428 -32.85 1.85 -1.16
N SER A 429 -32.45 1.70 0.12
CA SER A 429 -32.22 2.86 0.99
C SER A 429 -31.33 2.55 2.19
N ILE A 430 -30.68 3.60 2.73
CA ILE A 430 -30.07 3.57 4.05
C ILE A 430 -30.71 4.65 4.92
N ARG A 431 -31.06 4.27 6.17
CA ARG A 431 -31.62 5.18 7.17
C ARG A 431 -30.82 5.08 8.45
N ALA A 432 -30.55 6.22 9.07
CA ALA A 432 -29.78 6.27 10.30
C ALA A 432 -30.70 6.52 11.52
N GLU A 433 -30.39 5.83 12.62
CA GLU A 433 -31.04 5.99 13.92
C GLU A 433 -29.97 6.31 14.96
N VAL A 434 -30.23 7.27 15.87
CA VAL A 434 -29.38 7.52 17.03
C VAL A 434 -30.08 6.96 18.28
N LEU A 435 -29.29 6.21 19.05
CA LEU A 435 -29.68 5.66 20.33
C LEU A 435 -28.83 6.26 21.44
N SER A 436 -29.35 6.30 22.68
CA SER A 436 -28.50 6.55 23.83
C SER A 436 -27.43 5.45 23.95
N ALA A 437 -26.37 5.69 24.73
CA ALA A 437 -25.34 4.67 25.02
C ALA A 437 -25.92 3.38 25.63
N ALA A 438 -27.09 3.47 26.31
CA ALA A 438 -27.82 2.32 26.83
C ALA A 438 -28.75 1.62 25.81
N GLY A 439 -28.71 2.01 24.52
CA GLY A 439 -29.51 1.43 23.45
C GLY A 439 -30.97 1.91 23.40
N LYS A 440 -31.34 2.97 24.12
CA LYS A 440 -32.71 3.52 24.09
C LYS A 440 -32.88 4.47 22.90
N ARG A 441 -34.02 4.36 22.21
CA ARG A 441 -34.39 5.26 21.12
C ARG A 441 -34.53 6.70 21.60
N LEU A 442 -34.06 7.62 20.77
CA LEU A 442 -34.17 9.06 21.01
C LEU A 442 -35.24 9.66 20.09
N ARG A 443 -36.17 10.42 20.67
CA ARG A 443 -37.26 11.07 19.93
C ARG A 443 -36.72 12.03 18.88
N GLY A 444 -37.17 11.89 17.65
CA GLY A 444 -36.77 12.69 16.50
C GLY A 444 -35.45 12.22 15.84
N PHE A 445 -34.89 11.11 16.32
CA PHE A 445 -33.68 10.48 15.76
C PHE A 445 -33.93 9.02 15.37
N GLY A 446 -35.17 8.58 15.31
CA GLY A 446 -35.54 7.22 14.92
C GLY A 446 -35.33 6.97 13.42
N GLN A 447 -35.42 5.70 13.03
CA GLN A 447 -35.38 5.29 11.63
C GLN A 447 -36.47 5.99 10.80
N GLU A 448 -37.66 6.17 11.37
CA GLU A 448 -38.81 6.85 10.78
C GLU A 448 -38.58 8.36 10.56
N ASP A 449 -37.74 8.99 11.39
CA ASP A 449 -37.38 10.41 11.29
C ASP A 449 -36.25 10.67 10.29
N ALA A 450 -35.49 9.63 9.94
CA ALA A 450 -34.33 9.74 9.05
C ALA A 450 -34.74 10.11 7.62
N VAL A 451 -33.95 10.98 6.99
CA VAL A 451 -34.00 11.22 5.56
C VAL A 451 -33.28 10.02 4.88
N PRO A 452 -33.96 9.24 4.04
CA PRO A 452 -33.34 8.06 3.43
C PRO A 452 -32.30 8.45 2.38
N ILE A 453 -31.14 7.83 2.44
CA ILE A 453 -30.10 7.86 1.39
C ILE A 453 -30.51 6.83 0.34
N ARG A 454 -30.54 7.21 -0.95
CA ARG A 454 -31.03 6.38 -2.07
C ARG A 454 -30.14 6.39 -3.31
N GLU A 455 -29.01 7.06 -3.25
CA GLU A 455 -28.12 7.24 -4.40
C GLU A 455 -26.77 6.55 -4.16
N ASP A 456 -25.96 6.52 -5.21
CA ASP A 456 -24.54 6.22 -5.10
C ASP A 456 -23.77 7.52 -4.89
N GLY A 457 -23.04 7.62 -3.79
CA GLY A 457 -22.28 8.83 -3.47
C GLY A 457 -21.21 8.60 -2.42
N LEU A 458 -20.12 9.34 -2.55
CA LEU A 458 -18.95 9.21 -1.67
C LEU A 458 -19.14 9.90 -0.33
N ALA A 459 -20.05 10.89 -0.21
CA ALA A 459 -20.27 11.65 1.02
C ALA A 459 -21.69 12.19 1.09
N GLN A 460 -22.67 11.31 1.23
CA GLN A 460 -24.10 11.63 1.31
C GLN A 460 -24.47 12.00 2.74
N ASP A 461 -25.11 13.16 2.93
CA ASP A 461 -25.47 13.63 4.26
C ASP A 461 -26.43 12.69 5.00
N VAL A 462 -26.09 12.36 6.22
CA VAL A 462 -26.96 11.66 7.16
C VAL A 462 -27.77 12.71 7.94
N ARG A 463 -29.10 12.76 7.77
CA ARG A 463 -29.98 13.77 8.33
C ARG A 463 -31.28 13.20 8.88
N TRP A 464 -31.86 13.91 9.85
CA TRP A 464 -33.20 13.68 10.37
C TRP A 464 -34.09 14.89 10.04
N ARG A 465 -35.38 14.67 9.87
CA ARG A 465 -36.32 15.71 9.37
C ARG A 465 -36.42 16.93 10.28
N GLU A 466 -36.46 16.73 11.59
CA GLU A 466 -36.73 17.79 12.58
C GLU A 466 -35.56 18.02 13.53
N ARG A 467 -34.52 17.20 13.52
CA ARG A 467 -33.40 17.25 14.45
C ARG A 467 -32.07 17.30 13.72
N SER A 468 -31.12 17.96 14.36
CA SER A 468 -29.71 17.94 13.93
C SER A 468 -28.83 17.41 15.06
N LEU A 469 -27.60 17.10 14.77
CA LEU A 469 -26.61 16.63 15.76
C LEU A 469 -26.41 17.64 16.91
N ALA A 470 -26.58 18.93 16.67
CA ALA A 470 -26.49 19.96 17.69
C ALA A 470 -27.55 19.83 18.83
N ALA A 471 -28.61 19.02 18.59
CA ALA A 471 -29.59 18.71 19.64
C ALA A 471 -29.13 17.57 20.58
N LEU A 472 -27.99 16.92 20.26
CA LEU A 472 -27.35 15.91 21.10
C LEU A 472 -26.38 16.62 22.06
N GLY A 473 -26.36 16.22 23.32
CA GLY A 473 -25.39 16.71 24.31
C GLY A 473 -24.04 16.03 24.21
N ASP A 474 -23.15 16.30 25.15
CA ASP A 474 -21.77 15.72 25.20
C ASP A 474 -21.71 14.24 25.57
N GLY A 475 -22.83 13.53 25.54
CA GLY A 475 -22.92 12.13 25.88
C GLY A 475 -22.40 11.22 24.75
N ASP A 476 -22.26 9.94 25.11
CA ASP A 476 -21.99 8.87 24.13
C ASP A 476 -23.31 8.36 23.54
N TYR A 477 -23.31 8.13 22.25
CA TYR A 477 -24.48 7.66 21.49
C TYR A 477 -24.09 6.50 20.58
N LEU A 478 -25.05 5.61 20.30
CA LEU A 478 -24.91 4.59 19.27
C LEU A 478 -25.52 5.12 17.96
N LEU A 479 -24.79 5.06 16.89
CA LEU A 479 -25.31 5.28 15.54
C LEU A 479 -25.64 3.92 14.93
N ARG A 480 -26.90 3.76 14.49
CA ARG A 480 -27.38 2.58 13.82
C ARG A 480 -27.77 2.89 12.38
N LEU A 481 -27.26 2.10 11.44
CA LEU A 481 -27.65 2.16 10.04
C LEU A 481 -28.58 0.98 9.71
N HIS A 482 -29.72 1.28 9.13
CA HIS A 482 -30.66 0.32 8.57
C HIS A 482 -30.48 0.31 7.05
N LEU A 483 -30.08 -0.84 6.50
CA LEU A 483 -29.80 -1.03 5.08
C LEU A 483 -30.90 -1.86 4.44
N GLU A 484 -31.39 -1.41 3.30
CA GLU A 484 -32.30 -2.14 2.43
C GLU A 484 -31.71 -2.11 1.01
N ARG A 485 -31.28 -3.25 0.47
CA ARG A 485 -30.63 -3.37 -0.86
C ARG A 485 -29.58 -2.27 -1.12
N ALA A 486 -28.75 -2.00 -0.15
CA ALA A 486 -27.78 -0.91 -0.19
C ALA A 486 -26.47 -1.32 0.50
N THR A 487 -25.35 -0.72 0.07
CA THR A 487 -24.01 -0.97 0.62
C THR A 487 -23.47 0.28 1.27
N ALA A 488 -22.97 0.16 2.51
CA ALA A 488 -22.23 1.20 3.22
C ALA A 488 -20.74 0.87 3.22
N TYR A 489 -19.90 1.83 2.85
CA TYR A 489 -18.43 1.68 2.75
C TYR A 489 -17.67 2.44 3.84
N ALA A 490 -18.07 3.68 4.10
CA ALA A 490 -17.42 4.52 5.11
C ALA A 490 -18.40 5.54 5.70
N LEU A 491 -18.12 5.98 6.93
CA LEU A 491 -18.82 7.08 7.60
C LEU A 491 -17.81 8.19 7.90
N TYR A 492 -18.15 9.41 7.56
CA TYR A 492 -17.38 10.62 7.84
C TYR A 492 -18.06 11.45 8.92
N LEU A 493 -17.31 11.80 9.94
CA LEU A 493 -17.71 12.64 11.06
C LEU A 493 -16.87 13.92 11.01
N ASN A 494 -17.48 15.06 10.75
CA ASN A 494 -16.81 16.35 10.61
C ASN A 494 -17.31 17.31 11.70
N GLN A 495 -16.38 18.04 12.34
CA GLN A 495 -16.69 19.10 13.29
C GLN A 495 -17.23 20.36 12.61
#